data_976a2be997d89a54d157b8955888448b
#
_entry.id   976a2be997d89a54d157b8955888448b
#
_cell.length_a   1.000
_cell.length_b   1.000
_cell.length_c   1.000
_cell.angle_alpha   90.00
_cell.angle_beta   90.00
_cell.angle_gamma   90.00
#
_symmetry.space_group_name_H-M   'P 1'
#
loop_
_entity.id
_entity.type
_entity.pdbx_description
1 polymer ?
#
loop_
_entity_poly.entity_id
_entity_poly.type
_entity_poly.pdbx_seq_one_letter_code
_entity_poly.pdbx_strand_id
1 'polypeptide(L)'
;MVWLKFIGSLVIILFAGTKLARYGDIIAEKTGLGGAWVGLLLMATATSLPELFTGISAVALVGAPNLALGDAFGSNLFNLMIIALLDILHRQEPLLTRVSSGHVLVGGLVILFF
;
A
#
# COMPACT_ATOMS: atom_id res chain seq x y z
N MET A 1 10.01 -27.56 1.18
CA MET A 1 10.81 -26.41 0.75
C MET A 1 9.98 -25.14 0.47
N VAL A 2 8.73 -25.25 -0.01
CA VAL A 2 7.86 -24.09 -0.28
C VAL A 2 7.57 -23.27 0.98
N TRP A 3 7.20 -23.93 2.06
CA TRP A 3 6.91 -23.30 3.34
C TRP A 3 8.09 -22.52 3.93
N LEU A 4 9.30 -23.06 3.78
CA LEU A 4 10.51 -22.38 4.26
C LEU A 4 10.78 -21.08 3.47
N LYS A 5 10.58 -21.13 2.16
CA LYS A 5 10.68 -19.94 1.30
C LYS A 5 9.60 -18.91 1.63
N PHE A 6 8.36 -19.37 1.87
CA PHE A 6 7.25 -18.50 2.24
C PHE A 6 7.52 -17.77 3.57
N ILE A 7 7.89 -18.53 4.61
CA ILE A 7 8.21 -17.95 5.93
C ILE A 7 9.39 -16.99 5.83
N GLY A 8 10.46 -17.38 5.12
CA GLY A 8 11.62 -16.51 4.89
C GLY A 8 11.25 -15.21 4.20
N SER A 9 10.45 -15.27 3.13
CA SER A 9 9.95 -14.09 2.43
C SER A 9 9.09 -13.21 3.33
N LEU A 10 8.21 -13.81 4.12
CA LEU A 10 7.34 -13.08 5.06
C LEU A 10 8.17 -12.30 6.09
N VAL A 11 9.17 -12.93 6.70
CA VAL A 11 10.07 -12.27 7.66
C VAL A 11 10.81 -11.10 7.01
N ILE A 12 11.34 -11.30 5.79
CA ILE A 12 12.05 -10.26 5.06
C ILE A 12 11.11 -9.07 4.76
N ILE A 13 9.89 -9.35 4.32
CA ILE A 13 8.90 -8.31 4.01
C ILE A 13 8.53 -7.52 5.26
N LEU A 14 8.27 -8.18 6.38
CA LEU A 14 7.96 -7.52 7.65
C LEU A 14 9.11 -6.63 8.12
N PHE A 15 10.34 -7.14 8.03
CA PHE A 15 11.53 -6.38 8.41
C PHE A 15 11.77 -5.19 7.47
N ALA A 16 11.66 -5.39 6.16
CA ALA A 16 11.81 -4.32 5.16
C ALA A 16 10.71 -3.25 5.30
N GLY A 17 9.46 -3.66 5.53
CA GLY A 17 8.33 -2.76 5.73
C GLY A 17 8.50 -1.86 6.96
N THR A 18 8.93 -2.43 8.09
CA THR A 18 9.20 -1.63 9.31
C THR A 18 10.35 -0.64 9.11
N LYS A 19 11.40 -1.04 8.37
CA LYS A 19 12.50 -0.14 8.00
C LYS A 19 12.03 0.97 7.06
N LEU A 20 11.22 0.65 6.06
CA LEU A 20 10.67 1.61 5.11
C LEU A 20 9.83 2.66 5.83
N ALA A 21 8.93 2.25 6.72
CA ALA A 21 8.13 3.17 7.53
C ALA A 21 9.00 4.12 8.35
N ARG A 22 9.98 3.58 9.07
CA ARG A 22 10.89 4.38 9.91
C ARG A 22 11.73 5.38 9.10
N TYR A 23 12.24 4.98 7.94
CA TYR A 23 12.99 5.90 7.06
C TYR A 23 12.08 6.94 6.41
N GLY A 24 10.83 6.58 6.10
CA GLY A 24 9.82 7.54 5.66
C GLY A 24 9.58 8.65 6.68
N ASP A 25 9.42 8.30 7.95
CA ASP A 25 9.26 9.28 9.04
C ASP A 25 10.48 10.21 9.17
N ILE A 26 11.70 9.65 9.12
CA ILE A 26 12.93 10.43 9.18
C ILE A 26 13.06 11.41 8.01
N ILE A 27 12.67 10.99 6.81
CA ILE A 27 12.66 11.85 5.62
C ILE A 27 11.64 12.98 5.80
N ALA A 28 10.44 12.68 6.31
CA ALA A 28 9.41 13.66 6.60
C ALA A 28 9.90 14.74 7.56
N GLU A 29 10.56 14.35 8.66
CA GLU A 29 11.11 15.26 9.65
C GLU A 29 12.25 16.14 9.08
N LYS A 30 13.17 15.52 8.33
CA LYS A 30 14.35 16.23 7.81
C LYS A 30 14.06 17.16 6.65
N THR A 31 13.08 16.83 5.82
CA THR A 31 12.75 17.64 4.65
C THR A 31 11.71 18.72 4.94
N GLY A 32 11.04 18.68 6.11
CA GLY A 32 9.91 19.55 6.41
C GLY A 32 8.67 19.29 5.55
N LEU A 33 8.73 18.29 4.66
CA LEU A 33 7.57 17.81 3.94
C LEU A 33 6.64 17.14 4.94
N GLY A 34 5.40 17.57 5.03
CA GLY A 34 4.45 16.98 5.95
C GLY A 34 4.37 15.46 5.77
N GLY A 35 4.20 14.72 6.88
CA GLY A 35 4.16 13.25 6.85
C GLY A 35 3.18 12.67 5.83
N ALA A 36 2.10 13.40 5.50
CA ALA A 36 1.17 13.05 4.44
C ALA A 36 1.82 12.98 3.05
N TRP A 37 2.72 13.92 2.73
CA TRP A 37 3.42 13.92 1.44
C TRP A 37 4.41 12.78 1.31
N VAL A 38 5.17 12.50 2.36
CA VAL A 38 6.12 11.39 2.40
C VAL A 38 5.39 10.05 2.36
N GLY A 39 4.31 9.91 3.13
CA GLY A 39 3.48 8.70 3.10
C GLY A 39 2.85 8.47 1.73
N LEU A 40 2.24 9.50 1.13
CA LEU A 40 1.53 9.36 -0.13
C LEU A 40 2.47 9.12 -1.31
N LEU A 41 3.51 9.93 -1.47
CA LEU A 41 4.37 9.84 -2.66
C LEU A 41 5.46 8.77 -2.55
N LEU A 42 6.20 8.74 -1.46
CA LEU A 42 7.33 7.81 -1.35
C LEU A 42 6.89 6.42 -0.94
N MET A 43 6.10 6.30 0.12
CA MET A 43 5.73 4.97 0.62
C MET A 43 4.70 4.30 -0.28
N ALA A 44 3.68 5.02 -0.76
CA ALA A 44 2.70 4.45 -1.68
C ALA A 44 3.37 4.02 -2.99
N THR A 45 4.27 4.84 -3.55
CA THR A 45 5.04 4.46 -4.73
C THR A 45 5.89 3.23 -4.47
N ALA A 46 6.66 3.20 -3.38
CA ALA A 46 7.53 2.07 -3.06
C ALA A 46 6.76 0.76 -2.83
N THR A 47 5.60 0.83 -2.21
CA THR A 47 4.75 -0.34 -1.96
C THR A 47 4.00 -0.81 -3.21
N SER A 48 3.75 0.07 -4.18
CA SER A 48 3.09 -0.28 -5.45
C SER A 48 4.06 -0.73 -6.55
N LEU A 49 5.37 -0.62 -6.34
CA LEU A 49 6.36 -1.09 -7.32
C LEU A 49 6.25 -2.60 -7.64
N PRO A 50 6.06 -3.51 -6.67
CA PRO A 50 5.90 -4.93 -6.96
C PRO A 50 4.71 -5.21 -7.88
N GLU A 51 3.57 -4.59 -7.65
CA GLU A 51 2.36 -4.73 -8.48
C GLU A 51 2.60 -4.18 -9.88
N LEU A 52 3.30 -3.05 -10.00
CA LEU A 52 3.66 -2.49 -11.30
C LEU A 52 4.55 -3.47 -12.10
N PHE A 53 5.57 -4.04 -11.48
CA PHE A 53 6.44 -5.02 -12.13
C PHE A 53 5.69 -6.31 -12.49
N THR A 54 4.83 -6.79 -11.63
CA THR A 54 3.98 -7.97 -11.90
C THR A 54 3.05 -7.68 -13.07
N GLY A 55 2.38 -6.54 -13.09
CA GLY A 55 1.47 -6.13 -14.16
C GLY A 55 2.17 -6.00 -15.51
N ILE A 56 3.31 -5.29 -15.55
CA ILE A 56 4.11 -5.16 -16.77
C ILE A 56 4.58 -6.53 -17.27
N SER A 57 5.08 -7.38 -16.38
CA SER A 57 5.55 -8.72 -16.75
C SER A 57 4.42 -9.61 -17.26
N ALA A 58 3.26 -9.54 -16.64
CA ALA A 58 2.08 -10.29 -17.06
C ALA A 58 1.64 -9.92 -18.48
N VAL A 59 1.66 -8.64 -18.83
CA VAL A 59 1.29 -8.18 -20.17
C VAL A 59 2.41 -8.40 -21.18
N ALA A 60 3.63 -7.94 -20.88
CA ALA A 60 4.73 -7.89 -21.84
C ALA A 60 5.41 -9.24 -22.06
N LEU A 61 5.53 -10.08 -21.04
CA LEU A 61 6.25 -11.35 -21.13
C LEU A 61 5.32 -12.55 -21.25
N VAL A 62 4.17 -12.51 -20.61
CA VAL A 62 3.24 -13.66 -20.55
C VAL A 62 2.06 -13.48 -21.51
N GLY A 63 1.76 -12.26 -21.94
CA GLY A 63 0.61 -11.96 -22.79
C GLY A 63 -0.74 -12.18 -22.06
N ALA A 64 -0.78 -12.02 -20.74
CA ALA A 64 -1.94 -12.27 -19.91
C ALA A 64 -2.46 -10.97 -19.26
N PRO A 65 -3.12 -10.08 -20.01
CA PRO A 65 -3.62 -8.81 -19.46
C PRO A 65 -4.64 -9.00 -18.33
N ASN A 66 -5.41 -10.08 -18.37
CA ASN A 66 -6.37 -10.40 -17.31
C ASN A 66 -5.68 -10.65 -15.96
N LEU A 67 -4.46 -11.16 -15.96
CA LEU A 67 -3.66 -11.35 -14.75
C LEU A 67 -3.24 -10.00 -14.15
N ALA A 68 -2.83 -9.06 -14.98
CA ALA A 68 -2.47 -7.71 -14.54
C ALA A 68 -3.67 -6.96 -13.95
N LEU A 69 -4.84 -7.07 -14.58
CA LEU A 69 -6.09 -6.49 -14.05
C LEU A 69 -6.49 -7.16 -12.74
N GLY A 70 -6.41 -8.49 -12.65
CA GLY A 70 -6.70 -9.24 -11.44
C GLY A 70 -5.81 -8.85 -10.27
N ASP A 71 -4.51 -8.63 -10.54
CA ASP A 71 -3.53 -8.18 -9.54
C ASP A 71 -3.87 -6.77 -9.02
N ALA A 72 -4.13 -5.82 -9.93
CA ALA A 72 -4.48 -4.45 -9.56
C ALA A 72 -5.78 -4.36 -8.75
N PHE A 73 -6.85 -5.04 -9.19
CA PHE A 73 -8.11 -5.07 -8.46
C PHE A 73 -8.00 -5.83 -7.14
N GLY A 74 -7.27 -6.95 -7.13
CA GLY A 74 -7.03 -7.74 -5.92
C GLY A 74 -6.27 -6.97 -4.86
N SER A 75 -5.23 -6.24 -5.25
CA SER A 75 -4.44 -5.37 -4.37
C SER A 75 -5.31 -4.27 -3.74
N ASN A 76 -6.14 -3.60 -4.53
CA ASN A 76 -7.05 -2.58 -4.02
C ASN A 76 -8.08 -3.15 -3.03
N LEU A 77 -8.66 -4.30 -3.35
CA LEU A 77 -9.61 -4.97 -2.47
C LEU A 77 -8.97 -5.40 -1.15
N PHE A 78 -7.74 -5.91 -1.23
CA PHE A 78 -6.97 -6.31 -0.05
C PHE A 78 -6.65 -5.11 0.85
N ASN A 79 -6.25 -3.97 0.27
CA ASN A 79 -5.99 -2.75 1.01
C ASN A 79 -7.25 -2.24 1.74
N LEU A 80 -8.41 -2.26 1.08
CA LEU A 80 -9.68 -1.90 1.70
C LEU A 80 -10.05 -2.86 2.85
N MET A 81 -9.82 -4.16 2.65
CA MET A 81 -10.05 -5.17 3.68
C MET A 81 -9.16 -4.94 4.92
N ILE A 82 -7.88 -4.59 4.72
CA ILE A 82 -6.97 -4.25 5.84
C ILE A 82 -7.47 -3.03 6.60
N ILE A 83 -7.91 -1.98 5.91
CA ILE A 83 -8.46 -0.77 6.56
C ILE A 83 -9.69 -1.14 7.38
N ALA A 84 -10.62 -1.91 6.84
CA ALA A 84 -11.80 -2.37 7.55
C ALA A 84 -11.44 -3.23 8.77
N LEU A 85 -10.45 -4.11 8.63
CA LEU A 85 -9.97 -4.94 9.74
C LEU A 85 -9.35 -4.10 10.85
N LEU A 86 -8.53 -3.12 10.50
CA LEU A 86 -7.92 -2.20 11.45
C LEU A 86 -8.96 -1.35 12.17
N ASP A 87 -10.00 -0.92 11.47
CA ASP A 87 -11.11 -0.16 12.06
C ASP A 87 -11.88 -0.99 13.09
N ILE A 88 -12.13 -2.27 12.79
CA ILE A 88 -12.76 -3.23 13.73
C ILE A 88 -11.87 -3.50 14.95
N LEU A 89 -10.56 -3.63 14.75
CA LEU A 89 -9.60 -3.89 15.83
C LEU A 89 -9.37 -2.67 16.71
N HIS A 90 -9.49 -1.48 16.15
CA HIS A 90 -9.25 -0.21 16.86
C HIS A 90 -10.52 0.27 17.55
N ARG A 91 -10.96 -0.44 18.56
CA ARG A 91 -12.25 -0.29 19.26
C ARG A 91 -12.53 1.07 19.93
N GLN A 92 -11.55 1.96 20.02
CA GLN A 92 -11.72 3.21 20.81
C GLN A 92 -12.30 4.37 20.00
N GLU A 93 -11.98 4.50 18.72
CA GLU A 93 -12.58 5.48 17.80
C GLU A 93 -12.40 4.98 16.36
N PRO A 94 -13.41 5.11 15.47
CA PRO A 94 -13.26 4.73 14.07
C PRO A 94 -12.06 5.43 13.44
N LEU A 95 -11.20 4.67 12.74
CA LEU A 95 -10.02 5.21 12.06
C LEU A 95 -10.37 6.37 11.13
N LEU A 96 -11.53 6.29 10.49
CA LEU A 96 -12.04 7.32 9.57
C LEU A 96 -12.35 8.67 10.25
N THR A 97 -12.57 8.71 11.55
CA THR A 97 -12.79 9.97 12.28
C THR A 97 -11.51 10.76 12.53
N ARG A 98 -10.36 10.08 12.49
CA ARG A 98 -9.02 10.70 12.62
C ARG A 98 -8.38 11.06 11.28
N VAL A 99 -8.97 10.63 10.19
CA VAL A 99 -8.48 10.93 8.84
C VAL A 99 -8.75 12.41 8.55
N SER A 100 -7.71 13.15 8.19
CA SER A 100 -7.88 14.55 7.81
C SER A 100 -8.80 14.66 6.58
N SER A 101 -9.59 15.72 6.53
CA SER A 101 -10.49 16.00 5.40
C SER A 101 -9.79 15.96 4.02
N GLY A 102 -8.47 16.22 3.98
CA GLY A 102 -7.65 16.08 2.78
C GLY A 102 -7.60 14.65 2.24
N HIS A 103 -7.50 13.64 3.09
CA HIS A 103 -7.48 12.23 2.64
C HIS A 103 -8.85 11.77 2.12
N VAL A 104 -9.94 12.26 2.73
CA VAL A 104 -11.31 11.98 2.26
C VAL A 104 -11.52 12.59 0.86
N LEU A 105 -11.00 13.80 0.64
CA LEU A 105 -11.09 14.50 -0.63
C LEU A 105 -10.29 13.78 -1.73
N VAL A 106 -9.08 13.33 -1.44
CA VAL A 106 -8.25 12.56 -2.37
C VAL A 106 -8.91 11.21 -2.68
N GLY A 107 -9.41 10.50 -1.68
CA GLY A 107 -10.15 9.25 -1.88
C GLY A 107 -11.41 9.44 -2.74
N GLY A 108 -12.16 10.52 -2.50
CA GLY A 108 -13.33 10.88 -3.30
C GLY A 108 -12.98 11.22 -4.76
N LEU A 109 -11.88 11.93 -4.99
CA LEU A 109 -11.38 12.21 -6.34
C LEU A 109 -10.97 10.94 -7.08
N VAL A 110 -10.28 10.02 -6.42
CA VAL A 110 -9.91 8.71 -7.01
C VAL A 110 -11.15 7.94 -7.46
N ILE A 111 -12.20 7.88 -6.64
CA ILE A 111 -13.47 7.21 -7.00
C ILE A 111 -14.17 7.89 -8.17
N LEU A 112 -14.04 9.22 -8.31
CA LEU A 112 -14.67 9.98 -9.39
C LEU A 112 -13.96 9.79 -10.75
N PHE A 113 -12.66 9.49 -10.74
CA PHE A 113 -11.84 9.33 -11.95
C PHE A 113 -11.68 7.88 -12.41
N PHE A 114 -12.14 6.90 -11.66
CA PHE A 114 -12.15 5.49 -11.99
C PHE A 114 -13.55 4.89 -12.02
#